data_3ce310e125d8b02fe26b41d90a267b5a
#
_entry.id   3ce310e125d8b02fe26b41d90a267b5a
#
_cell.length_a   1.000
_cell.length_b   1.000
_cell.length_c   1.000
_cell.angle_alpha   90.00
_cell.angle_beta   90.00
_cell.angle_gamma   90.00
#
_symmetry.space_group_name_H-M   'P 1'
#
loop_
_entity.id
_entity.type
_entity.pdbx_description
1 polymer ?
#
loop_
_entity_poly.entity_id
_entity_poly.type
_entity_poly.pdbx_seq_one_letter_code
_entity_poly.pdbx_strand_id
1 'polypeptide(L)'
;QSVLGIKKWECEVVSNNNVASFIKEFVVRLPEGETLNFQPGSYIQIDVPKYDIKFTDMDIDDKYRDEWDKFKMWGLVCKNDEETYRAYSMANHPAEGNIVMLNIRIATPPFDRNTGTWAAGIKPGICSSYIFSRKPGDKVTVSGPYGEFHILNTKREMLYIGGGAGMAPLRSHLLHLFKTLKTTDRKISYWYGARSRREIFYEEDFRAIERDFPNFSFHIALSDPQPEDNWTGYTGFIHQVIYDHYLKDHDAPEDIEYYMCGPGPMANAVKKMLWD
;
A
#
# COMPACT_ATOMS: atom_id res chain seq x y z
N GLN A 1 -3.29 29.99 6.28
CA GLN A 1 -4.65 29.65 6.77
C GLN A 1 -4.68 28.16 7.06
N SER A 2 -4.81 27.81 8.33
CA SER A 2 -5.08 26.42 8.68
C SER A 2 -6.46 26.08 8.13
N VAL A 3 -6.49 25.23 7.11
CA VAL A 3 -7.73 24.53 6.79
C VAL A 3 -8.06 23.75 8.05
N LEU A 4 -9.29 23.91 8.56
CA LEU A 4 -9.72 23.27 9.78
C LEU A 4 -9.35 21.79 9.82
N GLY A 5 -8.52 21.38 10.79
CA GLY A 5 -8.12 20.01 11.02
C GLY A 5 -6.78 19.58 10.42
N ILE A 6 -6.12 20.39 9.57
CA ILE A 6 -4.81 20.04 9.01
C ILE A 6 -3.72 20.57 9.93
N LYS A 7 -2.83 19.67 10.35
CA LYS A 7 -1.69 19.99 11.22
C LYS A 7 -0.40 19.46 10.60
N LYS A 8 0.72 19.95 11.11
CA LYS A 8 2.06 19.53 10.71
C LYS A 8 2.87 19.19 11.96
N TRP A 9 3.52 18.04 11.94
CA TRP A 9 4.28 17.54 13.08
C TRP A 9 5.65 17.02 12.65
N GLU A 10 6.60 17.13 13.56
CA GLU A 10 7.84 16.37 13.50
C GLU A 10 7.61 15.03 14.20
N CYS A 11 7.60 13.94 13.45
CA CYS A 11 7.29 12.60 13.96
C CYS A 11 8.57 11.77 14.07
N GLU A 12 8.57 10.82 15.03
CA GLU A 12 9.67 9.88 15.21
C GLU A 12 9.41 8.58 14.49
N VAL A 13 10.40 8.10 13.74
CA VAL A 13 10.31 6.78 13.09
C VAL A 13 10.36 5.70 14.16
N VAL A 14 9.32 4.87 14.19
CA VAL A 14 9.21 3.72 15.11
C VAL A 14 9.79 2.48 14.46
N SER A 15 9.42 2.21 13.21
CA SER A 15 9.86 1.06 12.45
C SER A 15 9.84 1.33 10.96
N ASN A 16 10.66 0.60 10.22
CA ASN A 16 10.75 0.73 8.77
C ASN A 16 11.17 -0.62 8.18
N ASN A 17 10.24 -1.55 8.13
CA ASN A 17 10.50 -2.96 7.81
C ASN A 17 9.94 -3.34 6.45
N ASN A 18 10.66 -4.20 5.72
CA ASN A 18 10.12 -4.77 4.50
C ASN A 18 8.89 -5.62 4.80
N VAL A 19 7.86 -5.45 4.00
CA VAL A 19 6.67 -6.32 3.97
C VAL A 19 6.57 -7.06 2.63
N ALA A 20 7.31 -6.62 1.65
CA ALA A 20 7.48 -7.23 0.34
C ALA A 20 8.87 -6.87 -0.18
N SER A 21 9.29 -7.44 -1.32
CA SER A 21 10.64 -7.23 -1.87
C SER A 21 10.98 -5.74 -2.03
N PHE A 22 10.01 -4.95 -2.46
CA PHE A 22 10.21 -3.53 -2.79
C PHE A 22 9.25 -2.60 -2.05
N ILE A 23 8.62 -3.09 -0.99
CA ILE A 23 7.67 -2.31 -0.18
C ILE A 23 8.06 -2.40 1.28
N LYS A 24 8.11 -1.25 1.94
CA LYS A 24 8.31 -1.16 3.39
C LYS A 24 7.04 -0.68 4.08
N GLU A 25 6.82 -1.21 5.28
CA GLU A 25 5.90 -0.65 6.25
C GLU A 25 6.67 0.39 7.06
N PHE A 26 6.28 1.63 6.89
CA PHE A 26 6.91 2.77 7.56
C PHE A 26 5.97 3.30 8.63
N VAL A 27 6.38 3.20 9.89
CA VAL A 27 5.57 3.63 11.03
C VAL A 27 6.25 4.77 11.75
N VAL A 28 5.53 5.86 11.91
CA VAL A 28 5.99 7.01 12.69
C VAL A 28 5.02 7.30 13.82
N ARG A 29 5.54 7.88 14.90
CA ARG A 29 4.76 8.28 16.06
C ARG A 29 4.64 9.78 16.10
N LEU A 30 3.42 10.27 16.34
CA LEU A 30 3.18 11.69 16.58
C LEU A 30 3.82 12.14 17.92
N PRO A 31 4.13 13.43 18.06
CA PRO A 31 4.58 13.96 19.34
C PRO A 31 3.58 13.66 20.45
N GLU A 32 4.10 13.56 21.69
CA GLU A 32 3.27 13.32 22.86
C GLU A 32 2.14 14.36 22.98
N GLY A 33 0.94 13.89 23.26
CA GLY A 33 -0.23 14.74 23.40
C GLY A 33 -0.91 15.16 22.10
N GLU A 34 -0.30 14.86 20.95
CA GLU A 34 -0.89 15.14 19.65
C GLU A 34 -1.71 13.97 19.14
N THR A 35 -2.77 14.26 18.41
CA THR A 35 -3.62 13.25 17.75
C THR A 35 -3.87 13.63 16.32
N LEU A 36 -3.96 12.62 15.47
CA LEU A 36 -4.38 12.75 14.08
C LEU A 36 -5.78 12.16 13.95
N ASN A 37 -6.77 13.03 13.86
CA ASN A 37 -8.16 12.63 13.64
C ASN A 37 -8.40 12.52 12.14
N PHE A 38 -8.67 11.32 11.65
CA PHE A 38 -8.84 11.10 10.21
C PHE A 38 -9.92 10.06 9.93
N GLN A 39 -10.44 10.10 8.72
CA GLN A 39 -11.31 9.05 8.20
C GLN A 39 -10.48 8.01 7.45
N PRO A 40 -10.81 6.71 7.56
CA PRO A 40 -10.13 5.67 6.79
C PRO A 40 -10.09 6.00 5.30
N GLY A 41 -8.92 5.82 4.67
CA GLY A 41 -8.69 6.19 3.28
C GLY A 41 -8.02 7.54 3.08
N SER A 42 -7.86 8.32 4.16
CA SER A 42 -7.13 9.59 4.11
C SER A 42 -5.64 9.39 3.85
N TYR A 43 -5.01 10.41 3.29
CA TYR A 43 -3.57 10.44 3.11
C TYR A 43 -2.91 11.53 3.94
N ILE A 44 -1.62 11.42 4.11
CA ILE A 44 -0.75 12.44 4.72
C ILE A 44 0.27 12.91 3.67
N GLN A 45 0.96 13.98 3.99
CA GLN A 45 2.09 14.44 3.20
C GLN A 45 3.36 14.32 4.04
N ILE A 46 4.45 13.89 3.39
CA ILE A 46 5.79 13.86 3.99
C ILE A 46 6.64 14.91 3.32
N ASP A 47 7.26 15.76 4.11
CA ASP A 47 8.26 16.72 3.65
C ASP A 47 9.56 15.98 3.36
N VAL A 48 10.16 16.27 2.21
CA VAL A 48 11.41 15.67 1.76
C VAL A 48 12.48 16.74 1.73
N PRO A 49 13.52 16.63 2.59
CA PRO A 49 14.62 17.60 2.59
C PRO A 49 15.56 17.38 1.41
N LYS A 50 16.50 18.28 1.24
CA LYS A 50 17.66 18.04 0.38
C LYS A 50 18.49 16.91 1.00
N TYR A 51 19.00 16.02 0.15
CA TYR A 51 19.79 14.88 0.63
C TYR A 51 20.64 14.28 -0.49
N ASP A 52 21.58 13.44 -0.09
CA ASP A 52 22.36 12.57 -0.97
C ASP A 52 22.36 11.18 -0.35
N ILE A 53 21.69 10.23 -0.97
CA ILE A 53 21.44 8.89 -0.41
C ILE A 53 21.96 7.83 -1.38
N LYS A 54 22.68 6.84 -0.85
CA LYS A 54 23.05 5.61 -1.54
C LYS A 54 22.12 4.48 -1.12
N PHE A 55 21.70 3.65 -2.07
CA PHE A 55 20.83 2.51 -1.74
C PHE A 55 21.53 1.49 -0.83
N THR A 56 22.87 1.47 -0.82
CA THR A 56 23.62 0.65 0.15
C THR A 56 23.42 1.09 1.60
N ASP A 57 22.91 2.30 1.84
CA ASP A 57 22.58 2.79 3.19
C ASP A 57 21.22 2.34 3.70
N MET A 58 20.43 1.68 2.84
CA MET A 58 19.09 1.19 3.20
C MET A 58 19.17 -0.17 3.86
N ASP A 59 18.38 -0.37 4.93
CA ASP A 59 18.25 -1.66 5.60
C ASP A 59 17.18 -2.47 4.88
N ILE A 60 17.59 -3.57 4.27
CA ILE A 60 16.68 -4.48 3.56
C ILE A 60 16.72 -5.83 4.26
N ASP A 61 15.54 -6.37 4.60
CA ASP A 61 15.40 -7.67 5.23
C ASP A 61 16.07 -8.75 4.34
N ASP A 62 16.83 -9.64 4.96
CA ASP A 62 17.56 -10.71 4.27
C ASP A 62 16.65 -11.56 3.36
N LYS A 63 15.40 -11.73 3.75
CA LYS A 63 14.40 -12.46 2.98
C LYS A 63 14.22 -11.93 1.55
N TYR A 64 14.49 -10.64 1.33
CA TYR A 64 14.25 -9.96 0.04
C TYR A 64 15.53 -9.51 -0.65
N ARG A 65 16.70 -9.78 -0.10
CA ARG A 65 17.97 -9.30 -0.66
C ARG A 65 18.30 -9.93 -2.02
N ASP A 66 17.82 -11.14 -2.29
CA ASP A 66 17.98 -11.80 -3.58
C ASP A 66 17.38 -10.98 -4.73
N GLU A 67 16.18 -10.40 -4.54
CA GLU A 67 15.57 -9.53 -5.55
C GLU A 67 16.33 -8.21 -5.72
N TRP A 68 16.86 -7.66 -4.63
CA TRP A 68 17.70 -6.46 -4.68
C TRP A 68 19.02 -6.71 -5.40
N ASP A 69 19.63 -7.90 -5.21
CA ASP A 69 20.83 -8.32 -5.94
C ASP A 69 20.52 -8.52 -7.42
N LYS A 70 19.43 -9.21 -7.73
CA LYS A 70 19.00 -9.52 -9.09
C LYS A 70 18.82 -8.26 -9.94
N PHE A 71 18.21 -7.23 -9.40
CA PHE A 71 17.96 -5.98 -10.09
C PHE A 71 19.06 -4.93 -9.85
N LYS A 72 20.18 -5.30 -9.25
CA LYS A 72 21.32 -4.39 -9.00
C LYS A 72 20.91 -3.11 -8.29
N MET A 73 20.00 -3.22 -7.33
CA MET A 73 19.47 -2.09 -6.58
C MET A 73 20.54 -1.35 -5.80
N TRP A 74 21.55 -2.08 -5.32
CA TRP A 74 22.62 -1.54 -4.47
C TRP A 74 23.50 -0.50 -5.16
N GLY A 75 23.52 -0.49 -6.49
CA GLY A 75 24.26 0.49 -7.28
C GLY A 75 23.52 1.83 -7.47
N LEU A 76 22.27 1.91 -7.07
CA LEU A 76 21.49 3.14 -7.23
C LEU A 76 21.86 4.16 -6.16
N VAL A 77 21.79 5.43 -6.57
CA VAL A 77 21.95 6.59 -5.70
C VAL A 77 20.83 7.57 -6.03
N CYS A 78 20.44 8.37 -5.05
CA CYS A 78 19.45 9.41 -5.25
C CYS A 78 19.91 10.68 -4.57
N LYS A 79 19.95 11.76 -5.33
CA LYS A 79 20.28 13.09 -4.82
C LYS A 79 19.07 14.00 -5.02
N ASN A 80 18.64 14.66 -3.95
CA ASN A 80 17.57 15.65 -3.99
C ASN A 80 18.14 17.04 -3.75
N ASP A 81 18.01 17.91 -4.74
CA ASP A 81 18.57 19.28 -4.71
C ASP A 81 17.55 20.32 -4.22
N GLU A 82 16.28 19.97 -4.13
CA GLU A 82 15.20 20.88 -3.71
C GLU A 82 14.30 20.22 -2.68
N GLU A 83 13.95 20.96 -1.64
CA GLU A 83 12.91 20.52 -0.71
C GLU A 83 11.58 20.33 -1.46
N THR A 84 10.86 19.27 -1.13
CA THR A 84 9.57 18.96 -1.74
C THR A 84 8.71 18.19 -0.75
N TYR A 85 7.56 17.70 -1.21
CA TYR A 85 6.69 16.84 -0.41
C TYR A 85 6.00 15.83 -1.32
N ARG A 86 5.51 14.74 -0.72
CA ARG A 86 4.71 13.71 -1.42
C ARG A 86 3.59 13.21 -0.52
N ALA A 87 2.52 12.79 -1.16
CA ALA A 87 1.34 12.27 -0.49
C ALA A 87 1.35 10.74 -0.44
N TYR A 88 0.96 10.18 0.71
CA TYR A 88 0.82 8.74 0.89
C TYR A 88 -0.44 8.43 1.69
N SER A 89 -1.23 7.46 1.23
CA SER A 89 -2.38 6.97 1.97
C SER A 89 -1.93 6.23 3.23
N MET A 90 -2.66 6.41 4.32
CA MET A 90 -2.40 5.70 5.57
C MET A 90 -2.92 4.27 5.50
N ALA A 91 -2.11 3.33 6.01
CA ALA A 91 -2.50 1.92 6.15
C ALA A 91 -3.14 1.63 7.50
N ASN A 92 -2.85 2.45 8.52
CA ASN A 92 -3.49 2.34 9.82
C ASN A 92 -4.93 2.87 9.77
N HIS A 93 -5.79 2.33 10.62
CA HIS A 93 -7.13 2.90 10.84
C HIS A 93 -7.13 3.70 12.15
N PRO A 94 -8.13 4.58 12.37
CA PRO A 94 -8.07 5.52 13.50
C PRO A 94 -7.85 4.88 14.88
N ALA A 95 -8.37 3.67 15.09
CA ALA A 95 -8.27 3.00 16.40
C ALA A 95 -6.88 2.41 16.70
N GLU A 96 -5.93 2.44 15.76
CA GLU A 96 -4.57 1.92 16.00
C GLU A 96 -3.70 2.87 16.83
N GLY A 97 -4.22 4.03 17.21
CA GLY A 97 -3.55 4.93 18.12
C GLY A 97 -2.81 6.07 17.43
N ASN A 98 -1.80 6.61 18.12
CA ASN A 98 -1.16 7.87 17.76
C ASN A 98 0.02 7.68 16.81
N ILE A 99 -0.21 6.92 15.75
CA ILE A 99 0.77 6.56 14.73
C ILE A 99 0.27 6.90 13.34
N VAL A 100 1.22 7.00 12.42
CA VAL A 100 0.96 6.98 10.98
C VAL A 100 1.72 5.79 10.40
N MET A 101 1.00 4.89 9.75
CA MET A 101 1.56 3.72 9.09
C MET A 101 1.37 3.85 7.58
N LEU A 102 2.46 3.73 6.85
CA LEU A 102 2.46 3.85 5.38
C LEU A 102 3.01 2.57 4.76
N ASN A 103 2.55 2.25 3.56
CA ASN A 103 3.15 1.21 2.72
C ASN A 103 3.85 1.92 1.56
N ILE A 104 5.17 1.87 1.56
CA ILE A 104 5.99 2.64 0.62
C ILE A 104 6.68 1.69 -0.35
N ARG A 105 6.37 1.83 -1.64
CA ARG A 105 7.11 1.14 -2.69
C ARG A 105 8.29 2.00 -3.13
N ILE A 106 9.48 1.39 -3.18
CA ILE A 106 10.65 2.07 -3.74
C ILE A 106 10.43 2.31 -5.24
N ALA A 107 10.49 3.57 -5.66
CA ALA A 107 10.38 3.92 -7.07
C ALA A 107 11.77 3.97 -7.68
N THR A 108 11.98 3.21 -8.75
CA THR A 108 13.27 3.07 -9.42
C THR A 108 13.17 3.57 -10.86
N PRO A 109 14.31 3.92 -11.49
CA PRO A 109 14.34 4.19 -12.93
C PRO A 109 13.88 2.95 -13.71
N PRO A 110 13.52 3.07 -14.99
CA PRO A 110 13.27 1.90 -15.82
C PRO A 110 14.50 0.97 -15.88
N PHE A 111 14.25 -0.31 -15.71
CA PHE A 111 15.31 -1.33 -15.80
C PHE A 111 15.31 -1.94 -17.19
N ASP A 112 16.47 -1.93 -17.87
CA ASP A 112 16.63 -2.53 -19.17
C ASP A 112 17.09 -3.98 -18.99
N ARG A 113 16.20 -4.93 -19.29
CA ARG A 113 16.47 -6.37 -19.16
C ARG A 113 17.51 -6.86 -20.17
N ASN A 114 17.68 -6.17 -21.29
CA ASN A 114 18.65 -6.54 -22.32
C ASN A 114 20.08 -6.19 -21.90
N THR A 115 20.28 -5.03 -21.28
CA THR A 115 21.59 -4.61 -20.79
C THR A 115 21.84 -5.00 -19.34
N GLY A 116 20.80 -5.33 -18.59
CA GLY A 116 20.88 -5.65 -17.17
C GLY A 116 21.20 -4.46 -16.28
N THR A 117 20.88 -3.24 -16.73
CA THR A 117 21.16 -2.01 -15.99
C THR A 117 19.94 -1.07 -15.96
N TRP A 118 20.01 -0.07 -15.10
CA TRP A 118 19.01 0.98 -14.99
C TRP A 118 19.20 2.03 -16.08
N ALA A 119 18.09 2.64 -16.53
CA ALA A 119 18.14 3.71 -17.51
C ALA A 119 18.97 4.89 -16.99
N ALA A 120 19.90 5.37 -17.83
CA ALA A 120 20.76 6.49 -17.48
C ALA A 120 19.98 7.81 -17.43
N GLY A 121 20.37 8.70 -16.52
CA GLY A 121 19.82 10.06 -16.43
C GLY A 121 18.46 10.16 -15.75
N ILE A 122 17.88 9.05 -15.29
CA ILE A 122 16.61 9.04 -14.56
C ILE A 122 16.89 8.73 -13.09
N LYS A 123 16.39 9.59 -12.20
CA LYS A 123 16.57 9.41 -10.75
C LYS A 123 15.57 8.39 -10.20
N PRO A 124 15.94 7.64 -9.13
CA PRO A 124 14.96 6.97 -8.29
C PRO A 124 13.97 7.96 -7.69
N GLY A 125 12.84 7.46 -7.17
CA GLY A 125 11.84 8.29 -6.53
C GLY A 125 12.42 9.04 -5.32
N ILE A 126 12.27 10.36 -5.30
CA ILE A 126 12.88 11.22 -4.29
C ILE A 126 12.36 10.89 -2.89
N CYS A 127 11.04 10.80 -2.73
CA CYS A 127 10.46 10.52 -1.40
C CYS A 127 10.60 9.06 -1.00
N SER A 128 10.39 8.11 -1.90
CA SER A 128 10.54 6.69 -1.57
C SER A 128 11.97 6.34 -1.19
N SER A 129 12.96 6.92 -1.85
CA SER A 129 14.38 6.74 -1.48
C SER A 129 14.67 7.33 -0.10
N TYR A 130 14.13 8.51 0.18
CA TYR A 130 14.25 9.15 1.50
C TYR A 130 13.67 8.25 2.58
N ILE A 131 12.43 7.78 2.40
CA ILE A 131 11.76 6.93 3.39
C ILE A 131 12.51 5.60 3.57
N PHE A 132 12.93 4.95 2.50
CA PHE A 132 13.65 3.67 2.59
C PHE A 132 14.96 3.79 3.36
N SER A 133 15.56 4.98 3.41
CA SER A 133 16.81 5.23 4.15
C SER A 133 16.58 5.62 5.60
N ARG A 134 15.33 5.88 6.03
CA ARG A 134 15.05 6.27 7.42
C ARG A 134 15.17 5.07 8.34
N LYS A 135 15.61 5.34 9.56
CA LYS A 135 15.84 4.32 10.58
C LYS A 135 15.07 4.67 11.84
N PRO A 136 14.74 3.68 12.70
CA PRO A 136 14.11 3.97 13.98
C PRO A 136 14.87 5.06 14.75
N GLY A 137 14.12 6.02 15.27
CA GLY A 137 14.68 7.18 15.96
C GLY A 137 14.86 8.42 15.09
N ASP A 138 14.90 8.25 13.76
CA ASP A 138 14.95 9.40 12.85
C ASP A 138 13.67 10.22 12.95
N LYS A 139 13.75 11.48 12.55
CA LYS A 139 12.61 12.40 12.51
C LYS A 139 12.18 12.65 11.08
N VAL A 140 10.87 12.71 10.88
CA VAL A 140 10.28 13.10 9.60
C VAL A 140 9.15 14.07 9.85
N THR A 141 8.92 14.99 8.91
CA THR A 141 7.83 15.96 9.00
C THR A 141 6.62 15.46 8.24
N VAL A 142 5.50 15.35 8.95
CA VAL A 142 4.24 14.81 8.43
C VAL A 142 3.15 15.85 8.59
N SER A 143 2.33 16.03 7.58
CA SER A 143 1.14 16.88 7.65
C SER A 143 -0.10 16.12 7.17
N GLY A 144 -1.25 16.50 7.70
CA GLY A 144 -2.53 15.90 7.34
C GLY A 144 -3.62 16.15 8.37
N PRO A 145 -4.78 15.50 8.23
CA PRO A 145 -5.12 14.54 7.15
C PRO A 145 -5.66 15.22 5.89
N TYR A 146 -5.60 14.50 4.77
CA TYR A 146 -6.13 14.95 3.47
C TYR A 146 -6.91 13.83 2.81
N GLY A 147 -7.65 14.17 1.75
CA GLY A 147 -8.24 13.20 0.82
C GLY A 147 -9.70 12.90 1.06
N GLU A 148 -10.31 12.25 0.06
CA GLU A 148 -11.75 11.98 0.02
C GLU A 148 -12.07 10.52 -0.32
N PHE A 149 -11.09 9.62 -0.29
CA PHE A 149 -11.31 8.20 -0.54
C PHE A 149 -11.94 7.54 0.69
N HIS A 150 -13.19 7.89 0.98
CA HIS A 150 -13.87 7.46 2.19
C HIS A 150 -14.89 6.36 1.92
N ILE A 151 -15.19 5.59 2.98
CA ILE A 151 -16.26 4.58 2.95
C ILE A 151 -17.59 5.30 2.76
N LEU A 152 -18.37 4.84 1.78
CA LEU A 152 -19.73 5.32 1.58
C LEU A 152 -20.68 4.60 2.55
N ASN A 153 -21.50 5.36 3.24
CA ASN A 153 -22.42 4.83 4.24
C ASN A 153 -23.72 4.34 3.59
N THR A 154 -23.65 3.19 2.93
CA THR A 154 -24.77 2.51 2.29
C THR A 154 -24.85 1.06 2.79
N LYS A 155 -25.84 0.31 2.29
CA LYS A 155 -25.93 -1.15 2.52
C LYS A 155 -25.53 -1.95 1.29
N ARG A 156 -25.03 -1.30 0.25
CA ARG A 156 -24.62 -1.97 -0.99
C ARG A 156 -23.41 -2.86 -0.74
N GLU A 157 -23.28 -3.89 -1.55
CA GLU A 157 -22.10 -4.74 -1.55
C GLU A 157 -20.86 -3.91 -1.87
N MET A 158 -19.76 -4.18 -1.16
CA MET A 158 -18.46 -3.55 -1.40
C MET A 158 -17.48 -4.56 -1.98
N LEU A 159 -16.77 -4.18 -3.02
CA LEU A 159 -15.72 -5.00 -3.60
C LEU A 159 -14.43 -4.18 -3.65
N TYR A 160 -13.45 -4.62 -2.86
CA TYR A 160 -12.14 -3.99 -2.77
C TYR A 160 -11.15 -4.69 -3.69
N ILE A 161 -10.38 -3.92 -4.43
CA ILE A 161 -9.37 -4.44 -5.36
C ILE A 161 -8.04 -3.76 -5.07
N GLY A 162 -7.02 -4.53 -4.70
CA GLY A 162 -5.72 -3.99 -4.34
C GLY A 162 -4.55 -4.72 -4.97
N GLY A 163 -3.42 -4.03 -4.98
CA GLY A 163 -2.15 -4.58 -5.42
C GLY A 163 -1.01 -3.71 -4.90
N GLY A 164 0.13 -4.32 -4.58
CA GLY A 164 1.30 -3.60 -4.09
C GLY A 164 1.01 -2.66 -2.93
N ALA A 165 1.56 -1.46 -2.97
CA ALA A 165 1.37 -0.45 -1.94
C ALA A 165 -0.06 0.12 -1.89
N GLY A 166 -0.90 -0.19 -2.89
CA GLY A 166 -2.33 0.12 -2.86
C GLY A 166 -3.08 -0.57 -1.72
N MET A 167 -2.44 -1.51 -1.05
CA MET A 167 -2.93 -2.11 0.19
C MET A 167 -3.29 -1.06 1.25
N ALA A 168 -2.54 0.03 1.36
CA ALA A 168 -2.65 0.96 2.48
C ALA A 168 -4.08 1.49 2.73
N PRO A 169 -4.72 2.24 1.82
CA PRO A 169 -6.05 2.78 2.11
C PRO A 169 -7.10 1.69 2.27
N LEU A 170 -6.93 0.55 1.59
CA LEU A 170 -7.89 -0.55 1.66
C LEU A 170 -7.81 -1.25 3.02
N ARG A 171 -6.61 -1.44 3.56
CA ARG A 171 -6.44 -1.95 4.92
C ARG A 171 -7.10 -1.02 5.94
N SER A 172 -6.87 0.28 5.80
CA SER A 172 -7.48 1.29 6.68
C SER A 172 -9.00 1.19 6.68
N HIS A 173 -9.63 1.12 5.49
CA HIS A 173 -11.07 0.92 5.35
C HIS A 173 -11.54 -0.36 6.03
N LEU A 174 -10.93 -1.48 5.69
CA LEU A 174 -11.40 -2.81 6.11
C LEU A 174 -11.24 -3.03 7.61
N LEU A 175 -10.13 -2.60 8.20
CA LEU A 175 -9.98 -2.71 9.65
C LEU A 175 -10.96 -1.81 10.40
N HIS A 176 -11.24 -0.62 9.87
CA HIS A 176 -12.27 0.25 10.47
C HIS A 176 -13.66 -0.38 10.39
N LEU A 177 -14.04 -0.91 9.22
CA LEU A 177 -15.34 -1.55 9.02
C LEU A 177 -15.56 -2.73 9.98
N PHE A 178 -14.54 -3.55 10.21
CA PHE A 178 -14.72 -4.79 10.96
C PHE A 178 -14.29 -4.70 12.42
N LYS A 179 -13.24 -3.94 12.73
CA LYS A 179 -12.76 -3.82 14.12
C LYS A 179 -13.47 -2.72 14.91
N THR A 180 -13.83 -1.60 14.26
CA THR A 180 -14.49 -0.48 14.91
C THR A 180 -15.99 -0.54 14.70
N LEU A 181 -16.47 -0.58 13.47
CA LEU A 181 -17.90 -0.57 13.15
C LEU A 181 -18.56 -1.94 13.28
N LYS A 182 -17.77 -3.04 13.22
CA LYS A 182 -18.24 -4.42 13.30
C LYS A 182 -19.39 -4.68 12.31
N THR A 183 -19.17 -4.30 11.06
CA THR A 183 -20.17 -4.33 9.98
C THR A 183 -20.58 -5.76 9.68
N THR A 184 -21.89 -6.04 9.76
CA THR A 184 -22.45 -7.37 9.48
C THR A 184 -23.56 -7.33 8.43
N ASP A 185 -24.04 -6.16 8.05
CA ASP A 185 -25.24 -5.93 7.26
C ASP A 185 -24.98 -5.55 5.81
N ARG A 186 -23.76 -5.81 5.31
CA ARG A 186 -23.42 -5.68 3.90
C ARG A 186 -22.31 -6.67 3.55
N LYS A 187 -22.37 -7.19 2.33
CA LYS A 187 -21.38 -8.12 1.81
C LYS A 187 -20.14 -7.35 1.39
N ILE A 188 -18.97 -7.83 1.79
CA ILE A 188 -17.68 -7.17 1.51
C ILE A 188 -16.69 -8.24 1.06
N SER A 189 -16.01 -7.99 -0.07
CA SER A 189 -14.94 -8.86 -0.55
C SER A 189 -13.70 -8.03 -0.85
N TYR A 190 -12.52 -8.64 -0.62
CA TYR A 190 -11.25 -8.03 -0.93
C TYR A 190 -10.46 -8.96 -1.86
N TRP A 191 -10.08 -8.43 -3.01
CA TRP A 191 -9.37 -9.15 -4.06
C TRP A 191 -8.01 -8.50 -4.24
N TYR A 192 -6.96 -9.23 -3.90
CA TYR A 192 -5.59 -8.72 -3.89
C TYR A 192 -4.72 -9.46 -4.88
N GLY A 193 -4.04 -8.70 -5.77
CA GLY A 193 -3.11 -9.26 -6.75
C GLY A 193 -1.66 -9.04 -6.32
N ALA A 194 -0.86 -10.10 -6.40
CA ALA A 194 0.57 -10.05 -6.13
C ALA A 194 1.30 -10.94 -7.14
N ARG A 195 2.60 -10.76 -7.30
CA ARG A 195 3.39 -11.59 -8.23
C ARG A 195 3.60 -12.98 -7.67
N SER A 196 4.07 -13.10 -6.43
CA SER A 196 4.34 -14.36 -5.77
C SER A 196 3.97 -14.27 -4.29
N ARG A 197 4.03 -15.39 -3.58
CA ARG A 197 3.57 -15.48 -2.20
C ARG A 197 4.30 -14.50 -1.26
N ARG A 198 5.60 -14.33 -1.42
CA ARG A 198 6.36 -13.43 -0.53
C ARG A 198 6.07 -11.94 -0.73
N GLU A 199 5.32 -11.61 -1.78
CA GLU A 199 4.88 -10.24 -2.04
C GLU A 199 3.52 -9.92 -1.37
N ILE A 200 2.90 -10.90 -0.71
CA ILE A 200 1.65 -10.71 0.03
C ILE A 200 1.99 -10.28 1.46
N PHE A 201 1.35 -9.23 1.94
CA PHE A 201 1.52 -8.76 3.32
C PHE A 201 0.17 -8.45 3.95
N TYR A 202 0.11 -8.47 5.29
CA TYR A 202 -1.10 -8.34 6.10
C TYR A 202 -2.15 -9.42 5.86
N GLU A 203 -1.76 -10.54 5.26
CA GLU A 203 -2.71 -11.63 4.97
C GLU A 203 -3.46 -12.07 6.23
N GLU A 204 -2.77 -12.22 7.35
CA GLU A 204 -3.39 -12.69 8.59
C GLU A 204 -4.44 -11.72 9.13
N ASP A 205 -4.27 -10.41 8.95
CA ASP A 205 -5.29 -9.43 9.34
C ASP A 205 -6.64 -9.74 8.67
N PHE A 206 -6.61 -10.04 7.37
CA PHE A 206 -7.83 -10.31 6.60
C PHE A 206 -8.36 -11.71 6.82
N ARG A 207 -7.49 -12.71 7.01
CA ARG A 207 -7.92 -14.06 7.37
C ARG A 207 -8.61 -14.09 8.72
N ALA A 208 -8.14 -13.30 9.69
CA ALA A 208 -8.80 -13.13 10.98
C ALA A 208 -10.20 -12.55 10.85
N ILE A 209 -10.36 -11.54 9.99
CA ILE A 209 -11.68 -10.95 9.71
C ILE A 209 -12.61 -11.98 9.09
N GLU A 210 -12.14 -12.79 8.13
CA GLU A 210 -12.95 -13.86 7.54
C GLU A 210 -13.47 -14.85 8.59
N ARG A 211 -12.63 -15.21 9.56
CA ARG A 211 -13.03 -16.15 10.63
C ARG A 211 -14.13 -15.58 11.51
N ASP A 212 -14.11 -14.27 11.76
CA ASP A 212 -15.03 -13.61 12.67
C ASP A 212 -16.29 -13.06 12.00
N PHE A 213 -16.24 -12.79 10.69
CA PHE A 213 -17.32 -12.13 9.95
C PHE A 213 -17.69 -12.92 8.67
N PRO A 214 -18.81 -13.66 8.67
CA PRO A 214 -19.20 -14.45 7.50
C PRO A 214 -19.56 -13.62 6.27
N ASN A 215 -19.77 -12.32 6.42
CA ASN A 215 -20.04 -11.39 5.31
C ASN A 215 -18.77 -10.86 4.62
N PHE A 216 -17.58 -11.26 5.09
CA PHE A 216 -16.29 -10.87 4.49
C PHE A 216 -15.58 -12.06 3.87
N SER A 217 -14.98 -11.84 2.69
CA SER A 217 -14.10 -12.80 2.04
C SER A 217 -12.85 -12.12 1.50
N PHE A 218 -11.71 -12.81 1.61
CA PHE A 218 -10.42 -12.34 1.10
C PHE A 218 -9.87 -13.31 0.06
N HIS A 219 -9.55 -12.80 -1.12
CA HIS A 219 -9.12 -13.58 -2.28
C HIS A 219 -7.80 -13.04 -2.81
N ILE A 220 -6.86 -13.95 -3.09
CA ILE A 220 -5.54 -13.62 -3.60
C ILE A 220 -5.34 -14.28 -4.95
N ALA A 221 -4.78 -13.54 -5.91
CA ALA A 221 -4.31 -14.08 -7.16
C ALA A 221 -2.82 -13.80 -7.31
N LEU A 222 -2.05 -14.82 -7.72
CA LEU A 222 -0.62 -14.67 -8.00
C LEU A 222 -0.41 -14.69 -9.52
N SER A 223 0.24 -13.64 -10.04
CA SER A 223 0.53 -13.54 -11.48
C SER A 223 1.76 -14.34 -11.89
N ASP A 224 2.66 -14.63 -10.96
CA ASP A 224 3.91 -15.36 -11.21
C ASP A 224 4.27 -16.20 -9.98
N PRO A 225 3.44 -17.22 -9.63
CA PRO A 225 3.72 -18.06 -8.47
C PRO A 225 5.02 -18.85 -8.72
N GLN A 226 5.84 -18.93 -7.66
CA GLN A 226 7.11 -19.65 -7.72
C GLN A 226 6.93 -21.10 -7.24
N PRO A 227 7.79 -22.03 -7.67
CA PRO A 227 7.67 -23.43 -7.24
C PRO A 227 7.63 -23.61 -5.72
N GLU A 228 8.42 -22.84 -4.99
CA GLU A 228 8.46 -22.87 -3.51
C GLU A 228 7.20 -22.36 -2.85
N ASP A 229 6.34 -21.66 -3.58
CA ASP A 229 5.10 -21.12 -3.02
C ASP A 229 4.07 -22.22 -2.74
N ASN A 230 4.15 -23.35 -3.43
CA ASN A 230 3.16 -24.43 -3.37
C ASN A 230 1.74 -23.88 -3.49
N TRP A 231 1.56 -22.95 -4.43
CA TRP A 231 0.33 -22.19 -4.55
C TRP A 231 -0.79 -23.01 -5.19
N THR A 232 -1.92 -23.07 -4.52
CA THR A 232 -3.13 -23.79 -4.98
C THR A 232 -4.32 -22.86 -5.22
N GLY A 233 -4.15 -21.56 -4.98
CA GLY A 233 -5.17 -20.53 -5.18
C GLY A 233 -5.24 -20.03 -6.61
N TYR A 234 -5.88 -18.90 -6.80
CA TYR A 234 -6.02 -18.27 -8.10
C TYR A 234 -4.67 -17.85 -8.69
N THR A 235 -4.53 -18.01 -10.01
CA THR A 235 -3.36 -17.54 -10.77
C THR A 235 -3.81 -16.59 -11.86
N GLY A 236 -2.94 -15.65 -12.22
CA GLY A 236 -3.19 -14.63 -13.22
C GLY A 236 -3.37 -13.25 -12.61
N PHE A 237 -3.80 -12.31 -13.44
CA PHE A 237 -4.03 -10.93 -13.02
C PHE A 237 -5.36 -10.79 -12.28
N ILE A 238 -5.38 -9.97 -11.25
CA ILE A 238 -6.54 -9.88 -10.35
C ILE A 238 -7.83 -9.48 -11.07
N HIS A 239 -7.76 -8.59 -12.05
CA HIS A 239 -8.96 -8.16 -12.79
C HIS A 239 -9.63 -9.32 -13.51
N GLN A 240 -8.85 -10.20 -14.12
CA GLN A 240 -9.36 -11.36 -14.84
C GLN A 240 -9.94 -12.40 -13.86
N VAL A 241 -9.25 -12.59 -12.73
CA VAL A 241 -9.72 -13.51 -11.68
C VAL A 241 -11.06 -13.06 -11.12
N ILE A 242 -11.22 -11.78 -10.85
CA ILE A 242 -12.50 -11.22 -10.36
C ILE A 242 -13.60 -11.44 -11.36
N TYR A 243 -13.36 -11.18 -12.64
CA TYR A 243 -14.34 -11.37 -13.67
C TYR A 243 -14.74 -12.85 -13.81
N ASP A 244 -13.77 -13.74 -13.96
CA ASP A 244 -14.01 -15.16 -14.23
C ASP A 244 -14.68 -15.89 -13.06
N HIS A 245 -14.33 -15.51 -11.82
CA HIS A 245 -14.75 -16.24 -10.63
C HIS A 245 -15.82 -15.54 -9.81
N TYR A 246 -16.18 -14.31 -10.16
CA TYR A 246 -17.17 -13.56 -9.39
C TYR A 246 -18.14 -12.73 -10.22
N LEU A 247 -17.65 -11.74 -10.99
CA LEU A 247 -18.53 -10.75 -11.62
C LEU A 247 -19.35 -11.32 -12.78
N LYS A 248 -18.79 -12.23 -13.55
CA LYS A 248 -19.44 -12.80 -14.73
C LYS A 248 -20.77 -13.50 -14.37
N ASP A 249 -20.86 -14.08 -13.18
CA ASP A 249 -22.05 -14.79 -12.69
C ASP A 249 -22.79 -14.02 -11.60
N HIS A 250 -22.44 -12.75 -11.36
CA HIS A 250 -23.09 -11.91 -10.37
C HIS A 250 -24.40 -11.34 -10.93
N ASP A 251 -25.45 -11.36 -10.14
CA ASP A 251 -26.80 -10.95 -10.58
C ASP A 251 -26.89 -9.46 -10.90
N ALA A 252 -26.16 -8.61 -10.18
CA ALA A 252 -26.22 -7.16 -10.32
C ALA A 252 -24.86 -6.50 -10.04
N PRO A 253 -23.84 -6.73 -10.90
CA PRO A 253 -22.52 -6.15 -10.66
C PRO A 253 -22.50 -4.62 -10.68
N GLU A 254 -23.45 -3.99 -11.36
CA GLU A 254 -23.63 -2.54 -11.40
C GLU A 254 -24.08 -1.95 -10.07
N ASP A 255 -24.60 -2.76 -9.15
CA ASP A 255 -25.03 -2.31 -7.83
C ASP A 255 -23.91 -2.41 -6.77
N ILE A 256 -22.76 -2.95 -7.14
CA ILE A 256 -21.61 -3.06 -6.23
C ILE A 256 -20.89 -1.72 -6.14
N GLU A 257 -20.46 -1.34 -4.94
CA GLU A 257 -19.51 -0.25 -4.74
C GLU A 257 -18.08 -0.79 -4.83
N TYR A 258 -17.31 -0.26 -5.77
CA TYR A 258 -15.93 -0.70 -6.04
C TYR A 258 -14.93 0.28 -5.41
N TYR A 259 -13.99 -0.27 -4.63
CA TYR A 259 -12.89 0.48 -4.01
C TYR A 259 -11.57 -0.10 -4.49
N MET A 260 -10.78 0.70 -5.17
CA MET A 260 -9.57 0.21 -5.84
C MET A 260 -8.38 1.09 -5.53
N CYS A 261 -7.25 0.45 -5.26
CA CYS A 261 -5.96 1.12 -5.17
C CYS A 261 -4.84 0.14 -5.55
N GLY A 262 -3.93 0.57 -6.42
CA GLY A 262 -2.82 -0.27 -6.86
C GLY A 262 -2.02 0.34 -7.99
N PRO A 263 -1.04 -0.39 -8.53
CA PRO A 263 -0.21 0.07 -9.64
C PRO A 263 -1.04 0.51 -10.85
N GLY A 264 -0.52 1.49 -11.61
CA GLY A 264 -1.21 2.03 -12.79
C GLY A 264 -1.72 0.98 -13.77
N PRO A 265 -0.88 0.01 -14.19
CA PRO A 265 -1.34 -1.05 -15.11
C PRO A 265 -2.50 -1.87 -14.56
N MET A 266 -2.48 -2.22 -13.26
CA MET A 266 -3.58 -2.91 -12.60
C MET A 266 -4.84 -2.04 -12.59
N ALA A 267 -4.71 -0.78 -12.19
CA ALA A 267 -5.83 0.15 -12.15
C ALA A 267 -6.49 0.32 -13.53
N ASN A 268 -5.69 0.45 -14.57
CA ASN A 268 -6.19 0.57 -15.94
C ASN A 268 -6.92 -0.69 -16.39
N ALA A 269 -6.38 -1.88 -16.10
CA ALA A 269 -6.99 -3.16 -16.45
C ALA A 269 -8.32 -3.36 -15.72
N VAL A 270 -8.39 -2.99 -14.44
CA VAL A 270 -9.63 -3.07 -13.64
C VAL A 270 -10.68 -2.12 -14.19
N LYS A 271 -10.33 -0.87 -14.47
CA LYS A 271 -11.25 0.13 -15.04
C LYS A 271 -11.82 -0.36 -16.37
N LYS A 272 -10.98 -0.91 -17.24
CA LYS A 272 -11.43 -1.44 -18.52
C LYS A 272 -12.41 -2.59 -18.32
N MET A 273 -12.10 -3.53 -17.42
CA MET A 273 -13.00 -4.66 -17.10
C MET A 273 -14.35 -4.19 -16.61
N LEU A 274 -14.39 -3.17 -15.73
CA LEU A 274 -15.63 -2.68 -15.14
C LEU A 274 -16.50 -1.90 -16.14
N TRP A 275 -15.90 -1.29 -17.17
CA TRP A 275 -16.63 -0.53 -18.19
C TRP A 275 -17.01 -1.34 -19.42
N ASP A 276 -16.40 -2.50 -19.62
CA ASP A 276 -16.76 -3.46 -20.68
C ASP A 276 -17.76 -4.48 -20.12
#